data_6293cd1da8cfcde89b7723d37e26c09f
#
_entry.id   6293cd1da8cfcde89b7723d37e26c09f
#
_cell.length_a   1.000
_cell.length_b   1.000
_cell.length_c   1.000
_cell.angle_alpha   90.00
_cell.angle_beta   90.00
_cell.angle_gamma   90.00
#
_symmetry.space_group_name_H-M   'P 1'
#
loop_
_entity.id
_entity.type
_entity.pdbx_description
1 polymer ?
#
loop_
_entity_poly.entity_id
_entity_poly.type
_entity_poly.pdbx_seq_one_letter_code
_entity_poly.pdbx_strand_id
1 'polypeptide(L)'
;MVKIIGHRGASDDAPENTISSIKEAFVQGADGVEVDIRLTKDKKVVCIHDKNTIRTTGLSLEIKNTNYRELKNLDAGSWKGIGWKDELIPSLEEVLKEVPLDKEIFIEV
;
A
#
# COMPACT_ATOMS: atom_id res chain seq x y z
N MET A 1 0.52 -22.03 -17.46
CA MET A 1 -0.45 -21.46 -16.51
C MET A 1 -0.16 -19.97 -16.32
N VAL A 2 -1.20 -19.16 -16.40
CA VAL A 2 -1.08 -17.70 -16.22
C VAL A 2 -1.26 -17.36 -14.75
N LYS A 3 -0.35 -16.56 -14.20
CA LYS A 3 -0.50 -16.00 -12.84
C LYS A 3 -1.13 -14.62 -12.91
N ILE A 4 -2.00 -14.34 -11.96
CA ILE A 4 -2.67 -13.05 -11.80
C ILE A 4 -2.03 -12.33 -10.63
N ILE A 5 -1.43 -11.16 -10.91
CA ILE A 5 -0.73 -10.36 -9.90
C ILE A 5 -1.48 -9.03 -9.73
N GLY A 6 -1.88 -8.73 -8.49
CA GLY A 6 -2.50 -7.45 -8.16
C GLY A 6 -1.47 -6.33 -8.12
N HIS A 7 -1.48 -5.43 -9.10
CA HIS A 7 -0.58 -4.28 -9.17
C HIS A 7 -0.95 -3.27 -8.08
N ARG A 8 -0.05 -3.05 -7.12
CA ARG A 8 -0.32 -2.25 -5.91
C ARG A 8 -1.52 -2.78 -5.14
N GLY A 9 -1.68 -4.14 -5.11
CA GLY A 9 -2.89 -4.80 -4.67
C GLY A 9 -3.96 -4.78 -5.75
N ALA A 10 -5.24 -4.84 -5.37
CA ALA A 10 -6.36 -4.69 -6.30
C ALA A 10 -6.64 -3.19 -6.51
N SER A 11 -5.72 -2.48 -7.15
CA SER A 11 -5.71 -1.01 -7.22
C SER A 11 -6.84 -0.42 -8.08
N ASP A 12 -7.47 -1.22 -8.92
CA ASP A 12 -8.65 -0.77 -9.66
C ASP A 12 -9.87 -0.62 -8.74
N ASP A 13 -9.95 -1.44 -7.71
CA ASP A 13 -11.13 -1.54 -6.84
C ASP A 13 -10.93 -0.93 -5.45
N ALA A 14 -9.69 -0.84 -4.98
CA ALA A 14 -9.35 -0.36 -3.64
C ALA A 14 -8.12 0.57 -3.71
N PRO A 15 -7.88 1.41 -2.68
CA PRO A 15 -6.74 2.33 -2.70
C PRO A 15 -5.42 1.57 -2.83
N GLU A 16 -4.60 1.98 -3.77
CA GLU A 16 -3.32 1.34 -4.07
C GLU A 16 -2.41 1.22 -2.83
N ASN A 17 -1.63 0.15 -2.76
CA ASN A 17 -0.62 -0.08 -1.71
C ASN A 17 -1.17 -0.05 -0.27
N THR A 18 -2.46 -0.27 -0.08
CA THR A 18 -3.07 -0.33 1.26
C THR A 18 -3.37 -1.78 1.64
N ILE A 19 -3.60 -2.02 2.92
CA ILE A 19 -4.00 -3.34 3.41
C ILE A 19 -5.31 -3.78 2.74
N SER A 20 -6.26 -2.87 2.56
CA SER A 20 -7.53 -3.19 1.89
C SER A 20 -7.32 -3.67 0.45
N SER A 21 -6.40 -3.03 -0.31
CA SER A 21 -6.12 -3.46 -1.68
C SER A 21 -5.44 -4.84 -1.72
N ILE A 22 -4.58 -5.12 -0.76
CA ILE A 22 -3.93 -6.43 -0.65
C ILE A 22 -4.97 -7.52 -0.37
N LYS A 23 -5.83 -7.30 0.62
CA LYS A 23 -6.91 -8.25 0.95
C LYS A 23 -7.84 -8.47 -0.23
N GLU A 24 -8.24 -7.40 -0.90
CA GLU A 24 -9.16 -7.48 -2.04
C GLU A 24 -8.55 -8.29 -3.19
N ALA A 25 -7.25 -8.13 -3.45
CA ALA A 25 -6.57 -8.90 -4.49
C ALA A 25 -6.72 -10.40 -4.26
N PHE A 26 -6.50 -10.87 -3.02
CA PHE A 26 -6.62 -12.29 -2.71
C PHE A 26 -8.08 -12.77 -2.67
N VAL A 27 -9.01 -11.93 -2.27
CA VAL A 27 -10.45 -12.24 -2.37
C VAL A 27 -10.85 -12.47 -3.83
N GLN A 28 -10.28 -11.69 -4.75
CA GLN A 28 -10.53 -11.83 -6.19
C GLN A 28 -9.78 -13.00 -6.84
N GLY A 29 -8.98 -13.73 -6.08
CA GLY A 29 -8.27 -14.92 -6.56
C GLY A 29 -6.89 -14.64 -7.14
N ALA A 30 -6.26 -13.53 -6.80
CA ALA A 30 -4.90 -13.24 -7.26
C ALA A 30 -3.91 -14.30 -6.76
N ASP A 31 -2.89 -14.58 -7.56
CA ASP A 31 -1.79 -15.47 -7.21
C ASP A 31 -0.71 -14.74 -6.41
N GLY A 32 -0.69 -13.42 -6.50
CA GLY A 32 0.25 -12.59 -5.78
C GLY A 32 -0.13 -11.13 -5.87
N VAL A 33 0.65 -10.30 -5.20
CA VAL A 33 0.51 -8.84 -5.26
C VAL A 33 1.86 -8.21 -5.54
N GLU A 34 1.83 -7.03 -6.13
CA GLU A 34 3.00 -6.17 -6.30
C GLU A 34 2.79 -4.94 -5.44
N VAL A 35 3.82 -4.54 -4.72
CA VAL A 35 3.79 -3.33 -3.90
C VAL A 35 5.05 -2.50 -4.15
N ASP A 36 4.90 -1.18 -4.01
CA ASP A 36 6.02 -0.24 -4.09
C ASP A 36 6.43 0.14 -2.69
N ILE A 37 7.75 0.21 -2.43
CA ILE A 37 8.26 0.55 -1.11
C ILE A 37 9.14 1.79 -1.13
N ARG A 38 9.13 2.50 0.00
CA ARG A 38 10.01 3.64 0.25
C ARG A 38 10.44 3.65 1.71
N LEU A 39 11.56 4.33 1.96
CA LEU A 39 12.15 4.40 3.30
C LEU A 39 11.84 5.75 3.92
N THR A 40 11.30 5.74 5.14
CA THR A 40 11.02 6.96 5.91
C THR A 40 12.30 7.53 6.51
N LYS A 41 12.19 8.73 7.10
CA LYS A 41 13.30 9.38 7.79
C LYS A 41 13.88 8.50 8.90
N ASP A 42 13.00 7.83 9.66
CA ASP A 42 13.39 6.93 10.76
C ASP A 42 13.63 5.49 10.28
N LYS A 43 13.86 5.29 8.98
CA LYS A 43 14.26 4.01 8.38
C LYS A 43 13.21 2.91 8.45
N LYS A 44 11.93 3.28 8.49
CA LYS A 44 10.82 2.33 8.36
C LYS A 44 10.49 2.14 6.87
N VAL A 45 10.27 0.90 6.46
CA VAL A 45 9.87 0.58 5.08
C VAL A 45 8.36 0.66 4.99
N VAL A 46 7.84 1.53 4.12
CA VAL A 46 6.40 1.74 3.92
C VAL A 46 6.02 1.43 2.48
N CYS A 47 4.75 1.10 2.26
CA CYS A 47 4.23 0.82 0.93
C CYS A 47 3.54 2.07 0.38
N ILE A 48 4.20 2.71 -0.58
CA ILE A 48 3.70 3.88 -1.29
C ILE A 48 4.51 4.04 -2.58
N HIS A 49 3.84 4.41 -3.67
CA HIS A 49 4.50 4.57 -4.96
C HIS A 49 5.27 5.89 -5.08
N ASP A 50 4.60 7.02 -4.79
CA ASP A 50 5.18 8.35 -4.97
C ASP A 50 6.16 8.69 -3.85
N LYS A 51 7.12 9.59 -4.13
CA LYS A 51 8.05 10.05 -3.09
C LYS A 51 7.40 10.98 -2.07
N ASN A 52 6.22 11.52 -2.35
CA ASN A 52 5.44 12.29 -1.40
C ASN A 52 3.99 11.81 -1.36
N THR A 53 3.23 12.29 -0.39
CA THR A 53 1.90 11.76 -0.07
C THR A 53 0.74 12.51 -0.72
N ILE A 54 1.02 13.56 -1.52
CA ILE A 54 -0.04 14.48 -1.97
C ILE A 54 -1.14 13.81 -2.79
N ARG A 55 -0.78 12.94 -3.72
CA ARG A 55 -1.75 12.34 -4.66
C ARG A 55 -2.76 11.46 -3.94
N THR A 56 -2.32 10.70 -2.94
CA THR A 56 -3.17 9.70 -2.28
C THR A 56 -3.74 10.15 -0.94
N THR A 57 -3.26 11.27 -0.38
CA THR A 57 -3.74 11.75 0.94
C THR A 57 -4.24 13.20 0.94
N GLY A 58 -3.89 13.97 -0.08
CA GLY A 58 -4.23 15.39 -0.14
C GLY A 58 -3.32 16.29 0.68
N LEU A 59 -2.40 15.73 1.48
CA LEU A 59 -1.41 16.46 2.25
C LEU A 59 -0.02 16.09 1.77
N SER A 60 0.84 17.09 1.51
CA SER A 60 2.17 16.85 0.95
C SER A 60 3.23 16.67 2.03
N LEU A 61 3.70 15.45 2.21
CA LEU A 61 4.85 15.11 3.04
C LEU A 61 5.81 14.27 2.21
N GLU A 62 7.11 14.62 2.23
CA GLU A 62 8.13 13.81 1.57
C GLU A 62 8.47 12.60 2.44
N ILE A 63 8.37 11.39 1.88
CA ILE A 63 8.57 10.16 2.65
C ILE A 63 9.93 10.12 3.34
N LYS A 64 11.01 10.43 2.61
CA LYS A 64 12.38 10.37 3.14
C LYS A 64 12.65 11.36 4.28
N ASN A 65 11.83 12.39 4.40
CA ASN A 65 11.98 13.46 5.39
C ASN A 65 10.93 13.39 6.51
N THR A 66 10.11 12.34 6.54
CA THR A 66 8.99 12.21 7.46
C THR A 66 9.12 10.93 8.27
N ASN A 67 8.84 11.00 9.56
CA ASN A 67 8.83 9.81 10.41
C ASN A 67 7.57 8.98 10.18
N TYR A 68 7.67 7.69 10.34
CA TYR A 68 6.57 6.76 10.11
C TYR A 68 5.31 7.14 10.88
N ARG A 69 5.47 7.55 12.15
CA ARG A 69 4.34 7.94 13.00
C ARG A 69 3.49 9.05 12.38
N GLU A 70 4.15 10.02 11.72
CA GLU A 70 3.44 11.13 11.07
C GLU A 70 2.66 10.63 9.85
N LEU A 71 3.25 9.70 9.08
CA LEU A 71 2.57 9.13 7.91
C LEU A 71 1.30 8.37 8.31
N LYS A 72 1.29 7.73 9.46
CA LYS A 72 0.15 6.96 9.94
C LYS A 72 -1.07 7.82 10.30
N ASN A 73 -0.91 9.11 10.37
CA ASN A 73 -2.03 10.02 10.63
C ASN A 73 -2.75 10.47 9.35
N LEU A 74 -2.26 10.05 8.18
CA LEU A 74 -2.83 10.45 6.90
C LEU A 74 -3.85 9.44 6.40
N ASP A 75 -4.93 9.97 5.80
CA ASP A 75 -5.95 9.15 5.16
C ASP A 75 -5.50 8.87 3.72
N ALA A 76 -5.13 7.64 3.43
CA ALA A 76 -4.65 7.20 2.12
C ALA A 76 -5.73 6.49 1.31
N GLY A 77 -6.99 6.58 1.73
CA GLY A 77 -8.09 5.87 1.07
C GLY A 77 -9.17 6.75 0.47
N SER A 78 -9.50 7.87 1.10
CA SER A 78 -10.62 8.73 0.66
C SER A 78 -10.49 9.24 -0.77
N TRP A 79 -9.26 9.40 -1.28
CA TRP A 79 -9.04 9.84 -2.65
C TRP A 79 -9.62 8.86 -3.68
N LYS A 80 -9.69 7.59 -3.32
CA LYS A 80 -10.25 6.52 -4.17
C LYS A 80 -11.77 6.44 -4.06
N GLY A 81 -12.31 6.83 -2.90
CA GLY A 81 -13.74 6.82 -2.63
C GLY A 81 -14.00 6.96 -1.15
N ILE A 82 -15.14 7.57 -0.78
CA ILE A 82 -15.47 7.86 0.62
C ILE A 82 -15.58 6.60 1.47
N GLY A 83 -15.92 5.47 0.87
CA GLY A 83 -15.98 4.18 1.56
C GLY A 83 -14.62 3.69 2.05
N TRP A 84 -13.52 4.29 1.56
CA TRP A 84 -12.15 3.94 1.95
C TRP A 84 -11.55 4.92 2.94
N LYS A 85 -12.37 5.77 3.54
CA LYS A 85 -11.91 6.75 4.51
C LYS A 85 -11.13 6.05 5.63
N ASP A 86 -10.06 6.72 6.10
CA ASP A 86 -9.20 6.27 7.18
C ASP A 86 -8.32 5.04 6.85
N GLU A 87 -8.25 4.64 5.60
CA GLU A 87 -7.26 3.67 5.18
C GLU A 87 -5.86 4.30 5.30
N LEU A 88 -4.91 3.54 5.85
CA LEU A 88 -3.59 4.07 6.19
C LEU A 88 -2.51 3.64 5.19
N ILE A 89 -1.39 4.37 5.19
CA ILE A 89 -0.16 3.94 4.51
C ILE A 89 0.44 2.83 5.37
N PRO A 90 0.52 1.58 4.88
CA PRO A 90 1.01 0.49 5.70
C PRO A 90 2.53 0.38 5.68
N SER A 91 3.10 -0.23 6.72
CA SER A 91 4.47 -0.70 6.64
C SER A 91 4.52 -1.97 5.77
N LEU A 92 5.69 -2.27 5.20
CA LEU A 92 5.88 -3.52 4.48
C LEU A 92 5.60 -4.72 5.39
N GLU A 93 6.00 -4.64 6.65
CA GLU A 93 5.75 -5.71 7.62
C GLU A 93 4.25 -6.00 7.78
N GLU A 94 3.42 -4.96 7.84
CA GLU A 94 1.97 -5.13 7.91
C GLU A 94 1.42 -5.79 6.65
N VAL A 95 1.93 -5.39 5.48
CA VAL A 95 1.52 -5.99 4.20
C VAL A 95 1.89 -7.47 4.15
N LEU A 96 3.11 -7.81 4.56
CA LEU A 96 3.58 -9.21 4.54
C LEU A 96 2.69 -10.13 5.38
N LYS A 97 2.11 -9.64 6.46
CA LYS A 97 1.20 -10.42 7.30
C LYS A 97 -0.11 -10.76 6.59
N GLU A 98 -0.48 -10.00 5.56
CA GLU A 98 -1.73 -10.21 4.81
C GLU A 98 -1.55 -11.13 3.60
N VAL A 99 -0.30 -11.49 3.25
CA VAL A 99 -0.04 -12.36 2.11
C VAL A 99 -0.07 -13.82 2.56
N PRO A 100 -0.98 -14.66 2.00
CA PRO A 100 -1.01 -16.08 2.36
C PRO A 100 0.30 -16.78 2.03
N LEU A 101 0.65 -17.80 2.81
CA LEU A 101 1.93 -18.51 2.69
C LEU A 101 2.17 -19.13 1.32
N ASP A 102 1.12 -19.50 0.60
CA ASP A 102 1.19 -20.10 -0.72
C ASP A 102 1.11 -19.08 -1.86
N LYS A 103 1.11 -17.78 -1.54
CA LYS A 103 1.01 -16.69 -2.51
C LYS A 103 2.32 -15.92 -2.60
N GLU A 104 2.44 -15.13 -3.66
CA GLU A 104 3.67 -14.39 -3.97
C GLU A 104 3.53 -12.91 -3.67
N ILE A 105 4.63 -12.26 -3.34
CA ILE A 105 4.71 -10.81 -3.26
C ILE A 105 5.92 -10.34 -4.08
N PHE A 106 5.69 -9.32 -4.90
CA PHE A 106 6.73 -8.66 -5.71
C PHE A 106 6.93 -7.27 -5.15
N ILE A 107 8.16 -6.95 -4.77
CA ILE A 107 8.48 -5.69 -4.11
C ILE A 107 9.28 -4.81 -5.07
N GLU A 108 8.72 -3.65 -5.42
CA GLU A 108 9.36 -2.65 -6.28
C GLU A 108 9.97 -1.56 -5.41
N VAL A 109 11.25 -1.32 -5.61
CA VAL A 109 12.00 -0.33 -4.84
C VAL A 109 12.04 1.02 -5.55
#